data_9b099be4dbfee8cea61c2cc24160471c
#
_entry.id   9b099be4dbfee8cea61c2cc24160471c
#
_cell.length_a   1.000
_cell.length_b   1.000
_cell.length_c   1.000
_cell.angle_alpha   90.00
_cell.angle_beta   90.00
_cell.angle_gamma   90.00
#
_symmetry.space_group_name_H-M   'P 1'
#
loop_
_entity.id
_entity.type
_entity.pdbx_description
1 polymer ?
#
loop_
_entity_poly.entity_id
_entity_poly.type
_entity_poly.pdbx_seq_one_letter_code
_entity_poly.pdbx_strand_id
1 'polypeptide(L)'
;MNAISRTDTPALDLRNVVKVYGKSGRPALAGLSLTVARGEILGLLGPNGAGKTTAISIMCTLLPPTSGEVRIAGFDVRRQAQQVRQLIGLVPQDIALYPQLTARENLRYFGRMYGLDQDTLNSRSEACLAQMGLTEKADCRIDTYSGGLKRRANLAVGLLQRPAVLFLDEPTVGVDPQSRNMILETLRGLRDSGMTMVYTTHYMEEVQQLCSRIVILDEGRIMAQGALDGLLAAHPDCASLGEVFLKLTGRQLRD
;
A
#
# COMPACT_ATOMS: atom_id res chain seq x y z
N MET A 1 27.76 -6.78 22.26
CA MET A 1 26.65 -6.18 21.51
C MET A 1 26.28 -7.13 20.39
N ASN A 2 25.23 -7.93 20.57
CA ASN A 2 24.82 -8.94 19.59
C ASN A 2 24.30 -8.23 18.32
N ALA A 3 24.93 -8.49 17.19
CA ALA A 3 24.42 -8.12 15.88
C ALA A 3 23.12 -8.92 15.64
N ILE A 4 21.99 -8.27 15.84
CA ILE A 4 20.69 -8.80 15.43
C ILE A 4 20.79 -9.00 13.91
N SER A 5 20.69 -10.24 13.47
CA SER A 5 20.72 -10.62 12.06
C SER A 5 19.69 -9.74 11.30
N ARG A 6 20.10 -9.11 10.20
CA ARG A 6 19.21 -8.28 9.36
C ARG A 6 18.00 -9.05 8.81
N THR A 7 17.98 -10.36 8.92
CA THR A 7 16.88 -11.25 8.52
C THR A 7 15.70 -11.26 9.48
N ASP A 8 15.90 -10.93 10.78
CA ASP A 8 14.83 -10.98 11.80
C ASP A 8 14.05 -9.65 11.95
N THR A 9 14.48 -8.57 11.31
CA THR A 9 13.77 -7.29 11.43
C THR A 9 12.56 -7.26 10.51
N PRO A 10 11.34 -7.06 11.04
CA PRO A 10 10.13 -6.96 10.23
C PRO A 10 10.26 -5.82 9.21
N ALA A 11 9.56 -5.94 8.09
CA ALA A 11 9.51 -4.89 7.08
C ALA A 11 8.79 -3.65 7.63
N LEU A 12 7.80 -3.86 8.50
CA LEU A 12 7.01 -2.80 9.14
C LEU A 12 6.73 -3.17 10.60
N ASP A 13 6.88 -2.22 11.52
CA ASP A 13 6.58 -2.36 12.94
C ASP A 13 5.90 -1.08 13.46
N LEU A 14 4.63 -1.19 13.87
CA LEU A 14 3.84 -0.14 14.50
C LEU A 14 3.58 -0.52 15.95
N ARG A 15 3.78 0.42 16.88
CA ARG A 15 3.56 0.22 18.32
C ARG A 15 2.72 1.35 18.90
N ASN A 16 1.50 1.03 19.32
CA ASN A 16 0.55 1.95 19.97
C ASN A 16 0.39 3.28 19.24
N VAL A 17 0.26 3.23 17.91
CA VAL A 17 0.18 4.41 17.06
C VAL A 17 -1.16 5.10 17.24
N VAL A 18 -1.12 6.36 17.68
CA VAL A 18 -2.29 7.22 17.83
C VAL A 18 -2.17 8.40 16.86
N LYS A 19 -3.29 8.76 16.22
CA LYS A 19 -3.41 9.99 15.44
C LYS A 19 -4.70 10.71 15.75
N VAL A 20 -4.55 11.94 16.23
CA VAL A 20 -5.67 12.86 16.46
C VAL A 20 -5.49 14.06 15.53
N TYR A 21 -6.56 14.46 14.86
CA TYR A 21 -6.63 15.69 14.06
C TYR A 21 -7.33 16.79 14.87
N GLY A 22 -6.71 17.97 14.95
CA GLY A 22 -7.25 19.09 15.73
C GLY A 22 -7.11 18.91 17.24
N LYS A 23 -7.72 19.81 18.03
CA LYS A 23 -7.54 19.88 19.48
C LYS A 23 -8.51 19.01 20.31
N SER A 24 -9.59 18.51 19.73
CA SER A 24 -10.65 17.79 20.47
C SER A 24 -11.31 16.67 19.65
N GLY A 25 -10.65 16.21 18.61
CA GLY A 25 -11.22 15.22 17.69
C GLY A 25 -11.13 13.79 18.20
N ARG A 26 -12.08 12.96 17.74
CA ARG A 26 -11.98 11.50 17.84
C ARG A 26 -10.68 11.05 17.17
N PRO A 27 -9.91 10.13 17.75
CA PRO A 27 -8.67 9.67 17.14
C PRO A 27 -8.96 8.93 15.82
N ALA A 28 -8.25 9.30 14.76
CA ALA A 28 -8.29 8.57 13.49
C ALA A 28 -7.52 7.24 13.57
N LEU A 29 -6.53 7.14 14.48
CA LEU A 29 -5.90 5.90 14.91
C LEU A 29 -5.86 5.90 16.44
N ALA A 30 -6.31 4.81 17.05
CA ALA A 30 -6.54 4.69 18.48
C ALA A 30 -5.68 3.57 19.12
N GLY A 31 -4.36 3.66 18.96
CA GLY A 31 -3.42 2.68 19.50
C GLY A 31 -3.12 1.52 18.56
N LEU A 32 -2.98 1.79 17.25
CA LEU A 32 -2.70 0.78 16.25
C LEU A 32 -1.33 0.13 16.50
N SER A 33 -1.32 -1.20 16.69
CA SER A 33 -0.11 -2.02 16.81
C SER A 33 -0.14 -3.14 15.79
N LEU A 34 0.87 -3.20 14.93
CA LEU A 34 0.91 -4.10 13.77
C LEU A 34 2.35 -4.33 13.32
N THR A 35 2.68 -5.55 12.98
CA THR A 35 3.96 -5.89 12.32
C THR A 35 3.68 -6.49 10.96
N VAL A 36 4.58 -6.28 9.98
CA VAL A 36 4.53 -6.94 8.65
C VAL A 36 5.88 -7.59 8.41
N ALA A 37 5.86 -8.88 8.09
CA ALA A 37 7.06 -9.62 7.75
C ALA A 37 7.57 -9.22 6.35
N ARG A 38 8.83 -9.54 6.06
CA ARG A 38 9.37 -9.37 4.70
C ARG A 38 8.71 -10.36 3.75
N GLY A 39 8.35 -9.92 2.55
CA GLY A 39 7.63 -10.73 1.55
C GLY A 39 6.15 -10.96 1.88
N GLU A 40 5.64 -10.39 2.98
CA GLU A 40 4.23 -10.48 3.34
C GLU A 40 3.40 -9.46 2.55
N ILE A 41 2.19 -9.85 2.13
CA ILE A 41 1.17 -8.92 1.68
C ILE A 41 0.11 -8.79 2.75
N LEU A 42 0.06 -7.63 3.37
CA LEU A 42 -0.94 -7.27 4.35
C LEU A 42 -2.11 -6.55 3.69
N GLY A 43 -3.32 -7.13 3.77
CA GLY A 43 -4.57 -6.46 3.43
C GLY A 43 -5.08 -5.64 4.61
N LEU A 44 -5.26 -4.34 4.43
CA LEU A 44 -5.86 -3.45 5.42
C LEU A 44 -7.29 -3.12 4.97
N LEU A 45 -8.24 -3.87 5.51
CA LEU A 45 -9.66 -3.80 5.18
C LEU A 45 -10.39 -2.93 6.21
N GLY A 46 -11.31 -2.09 5.76
CA GLY A 46 -12.10 -1.24 6.67
C GLY A 46 -13.02 -0.30 5.92
N PRO A 47 -14.09 0.21 6.58
CA PRO A 47 -14.98 1.18 5.97
C PRO A 47 -14.28 2.52 5.73
N ASN A 48 -14.96 3.42 5.01
CA ASN A 48 -14.48 4.79 4.87
C ASN A 48 -14.44 5.46 6.24
N GLY A 49 -13.31 6.14 6.52
CA GLY A 49 -13.07 6.75 7.84
C GLY A 49 -12.48 5.78 8.90
N ALA A 50 -12.25 4.51 8.58
CA ALA A 50 -11.65 3.55 9.51
C ALA A 50 -10.21 3.89 9.92
N GLY A 51 -9.52 4.76 9.19
CA GLY A 51 -8.13 5.16 9.45
C GLY A 51 -7.10 4.57 8.50
N LYS A 52 -7.49 3.83 7.44
CA LYS A 52 -6.59 3.20 6.46
C LYS A 52 -5.58 4.19 5.85
N THR A 53 -6.07 5.24 5.20
CA THR A 53 -5.24 6.27 4.56
C THR A 53 -4.40 7.04 5.59
N THR A 54 -4.92 7.25 6.81
CA THR A 54 -4.14 7.85 7.91
C THR A 54 -2.97 6.96 8.30
N ALA A 55 -3.19 5.65 8.42
CA ALA A 55 -2.12 4.69 8.73
C ALA A 55 -1.07 4.69 7.62
N ILE A 56 -1.47 4.59 6.34
CA ILE A 56 -0.55 4.67 5.19
C ILE A 56 0.23 6.00 5.21
N SER A 57 -0.44 7.13 5.40
CA SER A 57 0.22 8.43 5.42
C SER A 57 1.30 8.55 6.51
N ILE A 58 1.08 7.93 7.68
CA ILE A 58 2.08 7.89 8.74
C ILE A 58 3.24 6.97 8.36
N MET A 59 2.95 5.77 7.86
CA MET A 59 3.97 4.82 7.41
C MET A 59 4.82 5.41 6.27
N CYS A 60 4.20 6.17 5.37
CA CYS A 60 4.89 6.84 4.28
C CYS A 60 5.56 8.18 4.66
N THR A 61 5.66 8.51 5.94
CA THR A 61 6.26 9.77 6.43
C THR A 61 5.57 11.07 5.98
N LEU A 62 4.34 10.98 5.48
CA LEU A 62 3.55 12.14 5.06
C LEU A 62 2.90 12.86 6.23
N LEU A 63 2.59 12.11 7.30
CA LEU A 63 2.00 12.64 8.54
C LEU A 63 2.78 12.10 9.75
N PRO A 64 3.08 12.93 10.76
CA PRO A 64 3.59 12.43 12.03
C PRO A 64 2.45 11.78 12.84
N PRO A 65 2.69 10.67 13.56
CA PRO A 65 1.75 10.21 14.58
C PRO A 65 1.67 11.20 15.74
N THR A 66 0.55 11.23 16.45
CA THR A 66 0.40 12.00 17.70
C THR A 66 1.22 11.36 18.82
N SER A 67 1.17 10.03 18.92
CA SER A 67 2.00 9.21 19.83
C SER A 67 2.22 7.81 19.24
N GLY A 68 3.08 7.02 19.89
CA GLY A 68 3.49 5.69 19.43
C GLY A 68 4.70 5.75 18.50
N GLU A 69 5.13 4.58 18.05
CA GLU A 69 6.32 4.40 17.20
C GLU A 69 5.95 3.67 15.91
N VAL A 70 6.59 4.07 14.80
CA VAL A 70 6.49 3.37 13.51
C VAL A 70 7.89 3.21 12.95
N ARG A 71 8.23 1.98 12.55
CA ARG A 71 9.52 1.66 11.94
C ARG A 71 9.31 0.92 10.62
N ILE A 72 10.08 1.30 9.61
CA ILE A 72 10.15 0.63 8.31
C ILE A 72 11.57 0.06 8.15
N ALA A 73 11.66 -1.26 7.99
CA ALA A 73 12.97 -1.96 7.92
C ALA A 73 13.94 -1.56 9.05
N GLY A 74 13.39 -1.27 10.25
CA GLY A 74 14.12 -0.84 11.43
C GLY A 74 14.32 0.68 11.57
N PHE A 75 14.07 1.49 10.53
CA PHE A 75 14.20 2.96 10.59
C PHE A 75 12.93 3.62 11.12
N ASP A 76 13.09 4.53 12.08
CA ASP A 76 11.99 5.31 12.66
C ASP A 76 11.46 6.35 11.66
N VAL A 77 10.16 6.36 11.39
CA VAL A 77 9.53 7.24 10.37
C VAL A 77 9.61 8.73 10.72
N ARG A 78 9.80 9.10 11.98
CA ARG A 78 9.93 10.50 12.41
C ARG A 78 11.37 10.97 12.41
N ARG A 79 12.28 10.14 12.95
CA ARG A 79 13.68 10.51 13.16
C ARG A 79 14.54 10.26 11.92
N GLN A 80 14.14 9.30 11.10
CA GLN A 80 14.91 8.80 9.96
C GLN A 80 14.06 8.81 8.68
N ALA A 81 13.22 9.85 8.50
CA ALA A 81 12.26 9.95 7.41
C ALA A 81 12.92 9.87 6.02
N GLN A 82 14.14 10.40 5.87
CA GLN A 82 14.84 10.34 4.58
C GLN A 82 15.23 8.91 4.21
N GLN A 83 15.74 8.13 5.16
CA GLN A 83 16.07 6.72 4.97
C GLN A 83 14.82 5.90 4.66
N VAL A 84 13.71 6.17 5.38
CA VAL A 84 12.42 5.50 5.13
C VAL A 84 11.94 5.77 3.72
N ARG A 85 11.96 7.02 3.25
CA ARG A 85 11.51 7.40 1.89
C ARG A 85 12.29 6.70 0.78
N GLN A 86 13.54 6.32 1.01
CA GLN A 86 14.34 5.54 0.06
C GLN A 86 13.95 4.06 0.00
N LEU A 87 13.23 3.56 1.02
CA LEU A 87 12.85 2.15 1.16
C LEU A 87 11.40 1.87 0.79
N ILE A 88 10.59 2.90 0.59
CA ILE A 88 9.16 2.76 0.35
C ILE A 88 8.78 3.20 -1.06
N GLY A 89 7.74 2.57 -1.60
CA GLY A 89 6.97 3.07 -2.73
C GLY A 89 5.54 3.36 -2.26
N LEU A 90 4.94 4.42 -2.77
CA LEU A 90 3.54 4.76 -2.50
C LEU A 90 2.78 4.87 -3.81
N VAL A 91 1.68 4.16 -3.90
CA VAL A 91 0.67 4.29 -4.96
C VAL A 91 -0.60 4.83 -4.29
N PRO A 92 -0.83 6.14 -4.34
CA PRO A 92 -1.99 6.75 -3.69
C PRO A 92 -3.28 6.45 -4.45
N GLN A 93 -4.41 6.64 -3.76
CA GLN A 93 -5.75 6.48 -4.31
C GLN A 93 -6.00 7.41 -5.52
N ASP A 94 -5.59 8.66 -5.43
CA ASP A 94 -5.63 9.58 -6.56
C ASP A 94 -4.44 9.35 -7.50
N ILE A 95 -4.64 9.64 -8.79
CA ILE A 95 -3.57 9.56 -9.78
C ILE A 95 -2.59 10.71 -9.56
N ALA A 96 -1.40 10.39 -9.04
CA ALA A 96 -0.35 11.35 -8.72
C ALA A 96 0.66 11.48 -9.88
N LEU A 97 0.15 11.73 -11.09
CA LEU A 97 0.94 11.89 -12.30
C LEU A 97 0.70 13.27 -12.92
N TYR A 98 1.68 13.77 -13.66
CA TYR A 98 1.54 14.99 -14.45
C TYR A 98 0.81 14.67 -15.76
N PRO A 99 -0.43 15.14 -15.96
CA PRO A 99 -1.26 14.72 -17.09
C PRO A 99 -0.71 15.14 -18.46
N GLN A 100 0.01 16.28 -18.53
CA GLN A 100 0.62 16.78 -19.75
C GLN A 100 1.92 16.07 -20.14
N LEU A 101 2.53 15.32 -19.22
CA LEU A 101 3.72 14.53 -19.49
C LEU A 101 3.33 13.13 -19.97
N THR A 102 4.22 12.50 -20.73
CA THR A 102 4.12 11.09 -21.10
C THR A 102 4.39 10.19 -19.88
N ALA A 103 4.09 8.90 -19.99
CA ALA A 103 4.42 7.94 -18.91
C ALA A 103 5.94 7.90 -18.68
N ARG A 104 6.73 7.88 -19.73
CA ARG A 104 8.21 7.91 -19.68
C ARG A 104 8.73 9.17 -19.00
N GLU A 105 8.17 10.33 -19.34
CA GLU A 105 8.56 11.61 -18.72
C GLU A 105 8.18 11.67 -17.25
N ASN A 106 7.00 11.15 -16.87
CA ASN A 106 6.62 11.01 -15.46
C ASN A 106 7.64 10.16 -14.69
N LEU A 107 8.00 8.97 -15.21
CA LEU A 107 9.01 8.13 -14.58
C LEU A 107 10.36 8.85 -14.45
N ARG A 108 10.81 9.53 -15.49
CA ARG A 108 12.05 10.32 -15.45
C ARG A 108 11.99 11.45 -14.42
N TYR A 109 10.86 12.14 -14.33
CA TYR A 109 10.66 13.22 -13.37
C TYR A 109 10.77 12.68 -11.93
N PHE A 110 9.99 11.67 -11.59
CA PHE A 110 10.01 11.09 -10.24
C PHE A 110 11.35 10.43 -9.92
N GLY A 111 11.97 9.73 -10.88
CA GLY A 111 13.26 9.09 -10.66
C GLY A 111 14.39 10.10 -10.36
N ARG A 112 14.38 11.27 -11.01
CA ARG A 112 15.29 12.37 -10.67
C ARG A 112 15.03 12.93 -9.26
N MET A 113 13.76 13.07 -8.87
CA MET A 113 13.40 13.48 -7.50
C MET A 113 13.89 12.46 -6.46
N TYR A 114 13.93 11.18 -6.82
CA TYR A 114 14.48 10.12 -5.98
C TYR A 114 16.01 10.07 -5.97
N GLY A 115 16.67 10.89 -6.79
CA GLY A 115 18.13 10.94 -6.88
C GLY A 115 18.74 9.79 -7.68
N LEU A 116 17.98 9.14 -8.59
CA LEU A 116 18.52 8.11 -9.47
C LEU A 116 19.45 8.74 -10.52
N ASP A 117 20.60 8.13 -10.73
CA ASP A 117 21.49 8.48 -11.85
C ASP A 117 20.84 8.13 -13.20
N GLN A 118 21.35 8.72 -14.28
CA GLN A 118 20.72 8.65 -15.59
C GLN A 118 20.59 7.21 -16.13
N ASP A 119 21.62 6.37 -15.94
CA ASP A 119 21.65 5.01 -16.48
C ASP A 119 20.69 4.10 -15.70
N THR A 120 20.72 4.18 -14.36
CA THR A 120 19.76 3.50 -13.48
C THR A 120 18.33 3.94 -13.78
N LEU A 121 18.11 5.24 -13.97
CA LEU A 121 16.80 5.81 -14.28
C LEU A 121 16.24 5.27 -15.60
N ASN A 122 17.05 5.29 -16.67
CA ASN A 122 16.63 4.76 -17.96
C ASN A 122 16.28 3.27 -17.85
N SER A 123 17.18 2.46 -17.31
CA SER A 123 16.98 1.01 -17.16
C SER A 123 15.74 0.67 -16.33
N ARG A 124 15.54 1.33 -15.18
CA ARG A 124 14.38 1.10 -14.32
C ARG A 124 13.08 1.59 -14.93
N SER A 125 13.10 2.72 -15.64
CA SER A 125 11.92 3.25 -16.35
C SER A 125 11.42 2.26 -17.39
N GLU A 126 12.32 1.74 -18.25
CA GLU A 126 11.93 0.73 -19.26
C GLU A 126 11.40 -0.55 -18.60
N ALA A 127 12.05 -1.03 -17.54
CA ALA A 127 11.60 -2.21 -16.81
C ALA A 127 10.19 -2.00 -16.20
N CYS A 128 9.94 -0.85 -15.57
CA CYS A 128 8.62 -0.52 -15.02
C CYS A 128 7.55 -0.39 -16.10
N LEU A 129 7.86 0.25 -17.23
CA LEU A 129 6.94 0.36 -18.37
C LEU A 129 6.58 -1.02 -18.94
N ALA A 130 7.56 -1.89 -19.12
CA ALA A 130 7.34 -3.25 -19.60
C ALA A 130 6.51 -4.07 -18.61
N GLN A 131 6.86 -4.02 -17.32
CA GLN A 131 6.13 -4.75 -16.26
C GLN A 131 4.66 -4.31 -16.15
N MET A 132 4.37 -3.03 -16.41
CA MET A 132 3.00 -2.48 -16.39
C MET A 132 2.29 -2.62 -17.74
N GLY A 133 2.90 -3.21 -18.77
CA GLY A 133 2.33 -3.32 -20.12
C GLY A 133 2.07 -1.95 -20.75
N LEU A 134 2.99 -0.99 -20.53
CA LEU A 134 2.88 0.39 -21.00
C LEU A 134 3.89 0.76 -22.10
N THR A 135 4.71 -0.19 -22.56
CA THR A 135 5.81 0.06 -23.50
C THR A 135 5.33 0.76 -24.79
N GLU A 136 4.25 0.28 -25.40
CA GLU A 136 3.71 0.86 -26.64
C GLU A 136 3.07 2.24 -26.44
N LYS A 137 2.67 2.55 -25.22
CA LYS A 137 2.04 3.83 -24.84
C LYS A 137 2.98 4.76 -24.06
N ALA A 138 4.24 4.35 -23.86
CA ALA A 138 5.20 5.05 -23.00
C ALA A 138 5.38 6.53 -23.36
N ASP A 139 5.29 6.85 -24.64
CA ASP A 139 5.49 8.19 -25.19
C ASP A 139 4.18 8.94 -25.51
N CYS A 140 3.01 8.38 -25.07
CA CYS A 140 1.73 9.08 -25.09
C CYS A 140 1.52 9.82 -23.76
N ARG A 141 0.87 11.00 -23.83
CA ARG A 141 0.57 11.83 -22.66
C ARG A 141 -0.44 11.12 -21.73
N ILE A 142 -0.26 11.29 -20.43
CA ILE A 142 -1.12 10.69 -19.40
C ILE A 142 -2.59 11.15 -19.52
N ASP A 143 -2.86 12.38 -19.95
CA ASP A 143 -4.24 12.86 -20.12
C ASP A 143 -5.03 12.03 -21.17
N THR A 144 -4.34 11.41 -22.13
CA THR A 144 -4.95 10.55 -23.18
C THR A 144 -5.18 9.10 -22.73
N TYR A 145 -4.72 8.73 -21.54
CA TYR A 145 -4.82 7.38 -21.00
C TYR A 145 -6.22 7.09 -20.47
N SER A 146 -6.68 5.82 -20.62
CA SER A 146 -7.83 5.31 -19.87
C SER A 146 -7.53 5.28 -18.36
N GLY A 147 -8.56 5.17 -17.52
CA GLY A 147 -8.39 5.06 -16.07
C GLY A 147 -7.44 3.93 -15.66
N GLY A 148 -7.58 2.76 -16.29
CA GLY A 148 -6.71 1.61 -16.03
C GLY A 148 -5.25 1.85 -16.46
N LEU A 149 -5.01 2.50 -17.60
CA LEU A 149 -3.66 2.89 -18.03
C LEU A 149 -3.03 3.89 -17.05
N LYS A 150 -3.79 4.90 -16.62
CA LYS A 150 -3.33 5.87 -15.61
C LYS A 150 -2.94 5.18 -14.31
N ARG A 151 -3.75 4.22 -13.86
CA ARG A 151 -3.51 3.48 -12.63
C ARG A 151 -2.25 2.62 -12.72
N ARG A 152 -2.02 1.96 -13.88
CA ARG A 152 -0.79 1.20 -14.14
C ARG A 152 0.44 2.11 -14.21
N ALA A 153 0.33 3.29 -14.81
CA ALA A 153 1.41 4.26 -14.81
C ALA A 153 1.73 4.80 -13.39
N ASN A 154 0.69 4.99 -12.55
CA ASN A 154 0.87 5.37 -11.15
C ASN A 154 1.60 4.27 -10.36
N LEU A 155 1.26 3.01 -10.61
CA LEU A 155 1.94 1.85 -10.02
C LEU A 155 3.42 1.76 -10.48
N ALA A 156 3.71 2.04 -11.77
CA ALA A 156 5.07 2.07 -12.30
C ALA A 156 5.96 3.07 -11.55
N VAL A 157 5.43 4.26 -11.22
CA VAL A 157 6.16 5.27 -10.42
C VAL A 157 6.44 4.75 -9.01
N GLY A 158 5.47 4.11 -8.36
CA GLY A 158 5.65 3.52 -7.02
C GLY A 158 6.75 2.44 -6.96
N LEU A 159 6.99 1.75 -8.08
CA LEU A 159 7.99 0.68 -8.20
C LEU A 159 9.38 1.16 -8.63
N LEU A 160 9.49 2.38 -9.15
CA LEU A 160 10.70 2.89 -9.80
C LEU A 160 11.96 2.83 -8.91
N GLN A 161 11.81 3.05 -7.61
CA GLN A 161 12.92 2.97 -6.65
C GLN A 161 13.32 1.54 -6.27
N ARG A 162 12.55 0.51 -6.66
CA ARG A 162 12.66 -0.85 -6.13
C ARG A 162 12.49 -0.86 -4.60
N PRO A 163 11.33 -0.44 -4.11
CA PRO A 163 11.10 -0.28 -2.68
C PRO A 163 11.19 -1.60 -1.92
N ALA A 164 11.59 -1.54 -0.64
CA ALA A 164 11.51 -2.68 0.27
C ALA A 164 10.07 -2.95 0.72
N VAL A 165 9.22 -1.90 0.77
CA VAL A 165 7.80 -1.98 1.08
C VAL A 165 7.01 -1.10 0.11
N LEU A 166 6.02 -1.69 -0.56
CA LEU A 166 5.09 -0.98 -1.44
C LEU A 166 3.76 -0.75 -0.73
N PHE A 167 3.36 0.50 -0.61
CA PHE A 167 2.05 0.91 -0.09
C PHE A 167 1.09 1.19 -1.25
N LEU A 168 -0.08 0.57 -1.20
CA LEU A 168 -1.10 0.63 -2.25
C LEU A 168 -2.40 1.08 -1.60
N ASP A 169 -2.77 2.35 -1.81
CA ASP A 169 -4.02 2.91 -1.24
C ASP A 169 -5.13 2.84 -2.28
N GLU A 170 -5.99 1.83 -2.15
CA GLU A 170 -7.13 1.54 -3.04
C GLU A 170 -6.77 1.58 -4.55
N PRO A 171 -5.77 0.80 -5.00
CA PRO A 171 -5.18 0.98 -6.33
C PRO A 171 -6.09 0.56 -7.49
N THR A 172 -7.23 -0.05 -7.23
CA THR A 172 -8.19 -0.56 -8.23
C THR A 172 -9.51 0.20 -8.26
N VAL A 173 -9.67 1.20 -7.39
CA VAL A 173 -10.90 2.01 -7.34
C VAL A 173 -11.11 2.79 -8.63
N GLY A 174 -12.34 2.72 -9.17
CA GLY A 174 -12.72 3.42 -10.39
C GLY A 174 -12.13 2.85 -11.69
N VAL A 175 -11.65 1.61 -11.65
CA VAL A 175 -11.05 0.90 -12.79
C VAL A 175 -12.03 -0.17 -13.31
N ASP A 176 -12.12 -0.30 -14.62
CA ASP A 176 -12.93 -1.34 -15.25
C ASP A 176 -12.43 -2.75 -14.89
N PRO A 177 -13.28 -3.80 -14.97
CA PRO A 177 -12.94 -5.16 -14.55
C PRO A 177 -11.69 -5.74 -15.24
N GLN A 178 -11.48 -5.45 -16.52
CA GLN A 178 -10.34 -5.96 -17.27
C GLN A 178 -9.04 -5.33 -16.77
N SER A 179 -9.03 -4.00 -16.61
CA SER A 179 -7.88 -3.28 -16.06
C SER A 179 -7.60 -3.65 -14.60
N ARG A 180 -8.65 -3.89 -13.80
CA ARG A 180 -8.53 -4.39 -12.42
C ARG A 180 -7.79 -5.73 -12.39
N ASN A 181 -8.20 -6.69 -13.21
CA ASN A 181 -7.56 -8.00 -13.29
C ASN A 181 -6.08 -7.88 -13.66
N MET A 182 -5.73 -7.05 -14.65
CA MET A 182 -4.33 -6.82 -15.04
C MET A 182 -3.49 -6.25 -13.88
N ILE A 183 -4.05 -5.32 -13.09
CA ILE A 183 -3.38 -4.78 -11.91
C ILE A 183 -3.16 -5.89 -10.88
N LEU A 184 -4.19 -6.68 -10.56
CA LEU A 184 -4.09 -7.78 -9.60
C LEU A 184 -3.08 -8.85 -10.04
N GLU A 185 -3.03 -9.21 -11.33
CA GLU A 185 -2.03 -10.12 -11.88
C GLU A 185 -0.61 -9.56 -11.72
N THR A 186 -0.42 -8.27 -11.98
CA THR A 186 0.87 -7.61 -11.77
C THR A 186 1.28 -7.67 -10.29
N LEU A 187 0.35 -7.39 -9.37
CA LEU A 187 0.61 -7.45 -7.93
C LEU A 187 0.89 -8.88 -7.45
N ARG A 188 0.25 -9.90 -8.04
CA ARG A 188 0.59 -11.32 -7.79
C ARG A 188 2.03 -11.63 -8.22
N GLY A 189 2.44 -11.19 -9.41
CA GLY A 189 3.83 -11.35 -9.86
C GLY A 189 4.83 -10.67 -8.94
N LEU A 190 4.51 -9.49 -8.40
CA LEU A 190 5.33 -8.84 -7.38
C LEU A 190 5.39 -9.64 -6.08
N ARG A 191 4.25 -10.18 -5.61
CA ARG A 191 4.20 -11.10 -4.45
C ARG A 191 5.11 -12.29 -4.64
N ASP A 192 5.01 -12.95 -5.78
CA ASP A 192 5.76 -14.17 -6.08
C ASP A 192 7.27 -13.89 -6.21
N SER A 193 7.65 -12.63 -6.49
CA SER A 193 9.04 -12.15 -6.40
C SER A 193 9.51 -11.77 -4.98
N GLY A 194 8.64 -11.92 -3.96
CA GLY A 194 8.96 -11.63 -2.56
C GLY A 194 8.80 -10.15 -2.16
N MET A 195 8.05 -9.34 -2.91
CA MET A 195 7.76 -7.95 -2.57
C MET A 195 6.88 -7.88 -1.32
N THR A 196 7.30 -7.06 -0.34
CA THR A 196 6.43 -6.73 0.80
C THR A 196 5.44 -5.65 0.40
N MET A 197 4.15 -5.86 0.66
CA MET A 197 3.10 -4.90 0.31
C MET A 197 2.13 -4.65 1.47
N VAL A 198 1.66 -3.41 1.58
CA VAL A 198 0.48 -3.04 2.37
C VAL A 198 -0.59 -2.57 1.39
N TYR A 199 -1.67 -3.30 1.33
CA TYR A 199 -2.73 -3.13 0.35
C TYR A 199 -4.02 -2.71 1.02
N THR A 200 -4.55 -1.52 0.74
CA THR A 200 -5.87 -1.12 1.21
C THR A 200 -6.89 -1.31 0.10
N THR A 201 -8.05 -1.78 0.46
CA THR A 201 -9.20 -1.88 -0.42
C THR A 201 -10.48 -1.99 0.40
N HIS A 202 -11.60 -1.76 -0.23
CA HIS A 202 -12.92 -2.13 0.26
C HIS A 202 -13.50 -3.34 -0.50
N TYR A 203 -12.78 -3.89 -1.51
CA TYR A 203 -13.19 -5.08 -2.23
C TYR A 203 -12.63 -6.35 -1.56
N MET A 204 -13.51 -7.15 -0.98
CA MET A 204 -13.11 -8.36 -0.23
C MET A 204 -12.45 -9.41 -1.11
N GLU A 205 -12.92 -9.56 -2.35
CA GLU A 205 -12.37 -10.50 -3.33
C GLU A 205 -10.88 -10.25 -3.62
N GLU A 206 -10.47 -8.97 -3.67
CA GLU A 206 -9.07 -8.60 -3.90
C GLU A 206 -8.18 -9.03 -2.74
N VAL A 207 -8.65 -8.79 -1.51
CA VAL A 207 -7.93 -9.17 -0.29
C VAL A 207 -7.78 -10.68 -0.19
N GLN A 208 -8.85 -11.44 -0.49
CA GLN A 208 -8.83 -12.91 -0.47
C GLN A 208 -7.86 -13.49 -1.50
N GLN A 209 -7.74 -12.86 -2.67
CA GLN A 209 -6.90 -13.34 -3.77
C GLN A 209 -5.43 -12.95 -3.63
N LEU A 210 -5.15 -11.80 -3.02
CA LEU A 210 -3.81 -11.20 -3.02
C LEU A 210 -3.11 -11.32 -1.68
N CYS A 211 -3.82 -11.10 -0.56
CA CYS A 211 -3.20 -10.89 0.74
C CYS A 211 -2.94 -12.20 1.48
N SER A 212 -1.78 -12.33 2.10
CA SER A 212 -1.43 -13.45 2.97
C SER A 212 -2.01 -13.30 4.37
N ARG A 213 -2.21 -12.08 4.81
CA ARG A 213 -2.85 -11.72 6.08
C ARG A 213 -3.75 -10.51 5.90
N ILE A 214 -4.85 -10.50 6.64
CA ILE A 214 -5.89 -9.48 6.61
C ILE A 214 -5.96 -8.83 7.99
N VAL A 215 -6.05 -7.51 8.01
CA VAL A 215 -6.37 -6.71 9.20
C VAL A 215 -7.68 -5.99 8.93
N ILE A 216 -8.68 -6.23 9.74
CA ILE A 216 -9.94 -5.49 9.74
C ILE A 216 -9.78 -4.30 10.68
N LEU A 217 -9.84 -3.10 10.11
CA LEU A 217 -9.71 -1.85 10.83
C LEU A 217 -11.08 -1.14 10.88
N ASP A 218 -11.49 -0.71 12.07
CA ASP A 218 -12.61 0.20 12.24
C ASP A 218 -12.32 1.20 13.36
N GLU A 219 -12.77 2.45 13.17
CA GLU A 219 -12.59 3.55 14.12
C GLU A 219 -11.17 3.69 14.67
N GLY A 220 -10.17 3.44 13.80
CA GLY A 220 -8.75 3.52 14.13
C GLY A 220 -8.21 2.37 14.98
N ARG A 221 -8.97 1.27 15.14
CA ARG A 221 -8.60 0.08 15.92
C ARG A 221 -8.62 -1.17 15.06
N ILE A 222 -7.76 -2.12 15.38
CA ILE A 222 -7.83 -3.47 14.81
C ILE A 222 -8.98 -4.22 15.48
N MET A 223 -9.96 -4.61 14.68
CA MET A 223 -11.09 -5.45 15.12
C MET A 223 -10.74 -6.93 15.07
N ALA A 224 -10.04 -7.36 14.01
CA ALA A 224 -9.51 -8.71 13.85
C ALA A 224 -8.31 -8.71 12.92
N GLN A 225 -7.44 -9.70 13.03
CA GLN A 225 -6.34 -9.93 12.09
C GLN A 225 -6.00 -11.42 11.98
N GLY A 226 -5.63 -11.86 10.80
CA GLY A 226 -5.23 -13.24 10.52
C GLY A 226 -5.20 -13.57 9.04
N ALA A 227 -4.78 -14.78 8.70
CA ALA A 227 -5.05 -15.35 7.38
C ALA A 227 -6.57 -15.54 7.20
N LEU A 228 -7.05 -15.62 5.96
CA LEU A 228 -8.48 -15.77 5.67
C LEU A 228 -9.10 -16.95 6.45
N ASP A 229 -8.48 -18.12 6.35
CA ASP A 229 -8.99 -19.34 7.03
C ASP A 229 -9.03 -19.18 8.56
N GLY A 230 -8.04 -18.51 9.14
CA GLY A 230 -7.99 -18.22 10.57
C GLY A 230 -9.09 -17.26 11.02
N LEU A 231 -9.41 -16.25 10.20
CA LEU A 231 -10.51 -15.32 10.48
C LEU A 231 -11.88 -16.03 10.40
N LEU A 232 -12.08 -16.91 9.42
CA LEU A 232 -13.31 -17.71 9.29
C LEU A 232 -13.44 -18.73 10.44
N ALA A 233 -12.34 -19.41 10.80
CA ALA A 233 -12.33 -20.35 11.92
C ALA A 233 -12.64 -19.68 13.27
N ALA A 234 -12.20 -18.43 13.47
CA ALA A 234 -12.52 -17.65 14.66
C ALA A 234 -13.99 -17.16 14.72
N HIS A 235 -14.70 -17.21 13.58
CA HIS A 235 -16.10 -16.80 13.46
C HIS A 235 -16.92 -17.89 12.73
N PRO A 236 -17.17 -19.04 13.37
CA PRO A 236 -17.78 -20.21 12.72
C PRO A 236 -19.24 -20.01 12.31
N ASP A 237 -19.87 -18.96 12.79
CA ASP A 237 -21.21 -18.51 12.42
C ASP A 237 -21.23 -17.65 11.15
N CYS A 238 -20.07 -17.32 10.58
CA CYS A 238 -19.92 -16.53 9.36
C CYS A 238 -19.43 -17.43 8.21
N ALA A 239 -20.14 -17.42 7.08
CA ALA A 239 -19.79 -18.23 5.91
C ALA A 239 -18.74 -17.53 5.00
N SER A 240 -18.48 -16.24 5.20
CA SER A 240 -17.61 -15.44 4.33
C SER A 240 -16.88 -14.34 5.11
N LEU A 241 -15.78 -13.83 4.53
CA LEU A 241 -15.09 -12.64 5.06
C LEU A 241 -16.05 -11.43 5.14
N GLY A 242 -17.02 -11.33 4.24
CA GLY A 242 -18.06 -10.29 4.25
C GLY A 242 -18.92 -10.33 5.49
N GLU A 243 -19.33 -11.53 5.91
CA GLU A 243 -20.12 -11.69 7.14
C GLU A 243 -19.28 -11.42 8.39
N VAL A 244 -18.01 -11.86 8.42
CA VAL A 244 -17.07 -11.52 9.50
C VAL A 244 -16.92 -10.00 9.61
N PHE A 245 -16.71 -9.35 8.49
CA PHE A 245 -16.57 -7.89 8.44
C PHE A 245 -17.83 -7.17 8.95
N LEU A 246 -19.00 -7.57 8.46
CA LEU A 246 -20.30 -7.02 8.87
C LEU A 246 -20.53 -7.21 10.37
N LYS A 247 -20.25 -8.41 10.90
CA LYS A 247 -20.37 -8.73 12.32
C LYS A 247 -19.49 -7.86 13.20
N LEU A 248 -18.23 -7.62 12.78
CA LEU A 248 -17.26 -6.86 13.56
C LEU A 248 -17.45 -5.35 13.48
N THR A 249 -17.92 -4.82 12.35
CA THR A 249 -18.01 -3.37 12.13
C THR A 249 -19.44 -2.84 12.17
N GLY A 250 -20.44 -3.72 12.11
CA GLY A 250 -21.87 -3.34 11.98
C GLY A 250 -22.21 -2.65 10.66
N ARG A 251 -21.31 -2.68 9.68
CA ARG A 251 -21.45 -1.99 8.39
C ARG A 251 -21.12 -2.93 7.24
N GLN A 252 -21.87 -2.80 6.14
CA GLN A 252 -21.46 -3.42 4.88
C GLN A 252 -20.40 -2.55 4.21
N LEU A 253 -19.38 -3.17 3.61
CA LEU A 253 -18.56 -2.48 2.63
C LEU A 253 -19.47 -2.18 1.44
N ARG A 254 -19.53 -0.93 1.02
CA ARG A 254 -20.27 -0.55 -0.19
C ARG A 254 -19.44 -1.04 -1.38
N ASP A 255 -20.10 -1.81 -2.24
CA ASP A 255 -19.58 -2.18 -3.56
C ASP A 255 -19.33 -0.95 -4.44
#